data_1b892f68e835c5dd6e331ea155ed1674
#
_entry.id   1b892f68e835c5dd6e331ea155ed1674
#
_cell.length_a   1.000
_cell.length_b   1.000
_cell.length_c   1.000
_cell.angle_alpha   90.00
_cell.angle_beta   90.00
_cell.angle_gamma   90.00
#
_symmetry.space_group_name_H-M   'P 1'
#
loop_
_entity.id
_entity.type
_entity.pdbx_description
1 polymer ?
#
loop_
_entity_poly.entity_id
_entity_poly.type
_entity_poly.pdbx_seq_one_letter_code
_entity_poly.pdbx_strand_id
1 'polypeptide(L)'
;MKIKNILITFFSALAILFSTSVASFAKVVGDKIILGAAISLTGKYSSNGVHTQNGYNMAVDRINSMGGIKVGGKTYKFDIIYYD
;
A
#
# COMPACT_ATOMS: atom_id res chain seq x y z
N MET A 1 -18.23 -30.27 14.56
CA MET A 1 -18.61 -29.71 13.24
C MET A 1 -19.06 -28.26 13.33
N LYS A 2 -19.95 -27.90 14.25
CA LYS A 2 -20.45 -26.51 14.38
C LYS A 2 -19.37 -25.50 14.81
N ILE A 3 -18.45 -25.90 15.67
CA ILE A 3 -17.34 -25.03 16.13
C ILE A 3 -16.40 -24.69 14.98
N LYS A 4 -16.12 -25.63 14.10
CA LYS A 4 -15.23 -25.45 12.96
C LYS A 4 -15.78 -24.42 11.97
N ASN A 5 -17.09 -24.43 11.72
CA ASN A 5 -17.76 -23.47 10.86
C ASN A 5 -17.80 -22.06 11.47
N ILE A 6 -17.98 -21.96 12.77
CA ILE A 6 -17.97 -20.67 13.49
C ILE A 6 -16.59 -20.02 13.41
N LEU A 7 -15.50 -20.79 13.58
CA LEU A 7 -14.13 -20.28 13.47
C LEU A 7 -13.80 -19.79 12.07
N ILE A 8 -14.21 -20.51 11.04
CA ILE A 8 -13.99 -20.11 9.64
C ILE A 8 -14.73 -18.80 9.33
N THR A 9 -15.98 -18.69 9.77
CA THR A 9 -16.79 -17.48 9.58
C THR A 9 -16.18 -16.27 10.28
N PHE A 10 -15.69 -16.43 11.49
CA PHE A 10 -15.04 -15.36 12.26
C PHE A 10 -13.75 -14.89 11.59
N PHE A 11 -12.94 -15.82 11.10
CA PHE A 11 -11.69 -15.52 10.41
C PHE A 11 -11.91 -14.78 9.10
N SER A 12 -12.95 -15.15 8.35
CA SER A 12 -13.33 -14.47 7.11
C SER A 12 -13.79 -13.03 7.35
N ALA A 13 -14.57 -12.78 8.39
CA ALA A 13 -15.01 -11.44 8.76
C ALA A 13 -13.83 -10.53 9.12
N LEU A 14 -12.84 -11.04 9.85
CA LEU A 14 -11.64 -10.31 10.21
C LEU A 14 -10.80 -9.94 8.99
N ALA A 15 -10.65 -10.87 8.04
CA ALA A 15 -9.91 -10.63 6.80
C ALA A 15 -10.56 -9.54 5.95
N ILE A 16 -11.89 -9.48 5.87
CA ILE A 16 -12.63 -8.45 5.14
C ILE A 16 -12.40 -7.07 5.76
N LEU A 17 -12.37 -6.95 7.07
CA LEU A 17 -12.08 -5.69 7.76
C LEU A 17 -10.69 -5.15 7.44
N PHE A 18 -9.68 -6.00 7.43
CA PHE A 18 -8.31 -5.62 7.05
C PHE A 18 -8.22 -5.20 5.58
N SER A 19 -8.87 -5.93 4.68
CA SER A 19 -8.87 -5.60 3.25
C SER A 19 -9.46 -4.22 2.98
N THR A 20 -10.54 -3.85 3.66
CA THR A 20 -11.18 -2.55 3.49
C THR A 20 -10.29 -1.40 3.93
N SER A 21 -9.54 -1.57 5.04
CA SER A 21 -8.61 -0.56 5.55
C SER A 21 -7.45 -0.30 4.59
N VAL A 22 -6.88 -1.36 4.00
CA VAL A 22 -5.75 -1.26 3.06
C VAL A 22 -6.18 -0.68 1.72
N ALA A 23 -7.37 -1.04 1.22
CA ALA A 23 -7.88 -0.60 -0.08
C ALA A 23 -8.08 0.92 -0.18
N SER A 24 -8.25 1.63 0.96
CA SER A 24 -8.43 3.09 0.97
C SER A 24 -7.18 3.88 0.61
N PHE A 25 -5.99 3.26 0.61
CA PHE A 25 -4.72 3.92 0.38
C PHE A 25 -4.06 3.58 -0.95
N ALA A 26 -4.73 2.81 -1.83
CA ALA A 26 -4.18 2.43 -3.11
C ALA A 26 -5.21 2.66 -4.23
N LYS A 27 -4.73 3.16 -5.37
CA LYS A 27 -5.56 3.43 -6.54
C LYS A 27 -4.82 2.99 -7.80
N VAL A 28 -5.56 2.31 -8.70
CA VAL A 28 -5.01 1.92 -10.01
C VAL A 28 -5.44 2.93 -11.06
N VAL A 29 -4.47 3.50 -11.77
CA VAL A 29 -4.70 4.44 -12.87
C VAL A 29 -3.87 3.98 -14.07
N GLY A 30 -4.53 3.42 -15.08
CA GLY A 30 -3.85 2.86 -16.26
C GLY A 30 -2.91 1.71 -15.86
N ASP A 31 -1.62 1.86 -16.12
CA ASP A 31 -0.57 0.90 -15.78
C ASP A 31 0.17 1.24 -14.48
N LYS A 32 -0.37 2.17 -13.68
CA LYS A 32 0.23 2.61 -12.43
C LYS A 32 -0.63 2.26 -11.24
N ILE A 33 0.03 1.83 -10.16
CA ILE A 33 -0.57 1.70 -8.85
C ILE A 33 -0.09 2.90 -8.03
N ILE A 34 -1.04 3.77 -7.67
CA ILE A 34 -0.74 4.99 -6.92
C ILE A 34 -1.00 4.72 -5.44
N LEU A 35 0.04 4.90 -4.63
CA LEU A 35 -0.03 4.76 -3.18
C LEU A 35 -0.09 6.14 -2.54
N GLY A 36 -0.96 6.29 -1.54
CA GLY A 36 -1.02 7.49 -0.73
C GLY A 36 -0.20 7.31 0.55
N ALA A 37 0.62 8.28 0.89
CA ALA A 37 1.42 8.27 2.11
C ALA A 37 1.27 9.59 2.86
N ALA A 38 0.75 9.53 4.08
CA ALA A 38 0.66 10.67 4.98
C ALA A 38 1.94 10.72 5.82
N ILE A 39 2.77 11.74 5.59
CA ILE A 39 4.04 11.91 6.31
C ILE A 39 4.25 13.39 6.64
N SER A 40 5.03 13.65 7.68
CA SER A 40 5.35 15.02 8.09
C SER A 40 6.52 15.55 7.25
N LEU A 41 6.23 16.44 6.31
CA LEU A 41 7.25 17.10 5.47
C LEU A 41 7.60 18.49 5.96
N THR A 42 6.79 19.06 6.85
CA THR A 42 7.00 20.37 7.46
C THR A 42 6.81 20.28 8.97
N GLY A 43 7.33 21.29 9.69
CA GLY A 43 7.16 21.38 11.13
C GLY A 43 8.15 20.54 11.94
N LYS A 44 7.77 20.23 13.17
CA LYS A 44 8.63 19.60 14.18
C LYS A 44 9.16 18.21 13.78
N TYR A 45 8.36 17.44 13.04
CA TYR A 45 8.71 16.08 12.66
C TYR A 45 9.17 15.95 11.21
N SER A 46 9.49 17.07 10.56
CA SER A 46 9.86 17.09 9.14
C SER A 46 11.10 16.24 8.83
N SER A 47 12.08 16.21 9.74
CA SER A 47 13.29 15.40 9.56
C SER A 47 12.96 13.91 9.45
N ASN A 48 12.10 13.41 10.33
CA ASN A 48 11.66 12.01 10.28
C ASN A 48 10.82 11.74 9.02
N GLY A 49 9.96 12.67 8.64
CA GLY A 49 9.13 12.56 7.43
C GLY A 49 9.96 12.48 6.16
N VAL A 50 11.01 13.30 6.05
CA VAL A 50 11.93 13.28 4.91
C VAL A 50 12.68 11.96 4.83
N HIS A 51 13.13 11.40 5.94
CA HIS A 51 13.76 10.07 5.94
C HIS A 51 12.81 8.98 5.50
N THR A 52 11.57 9.04 5.95
CA THR A 52 10.51 8.10 5.53
C THR A 52 10.24 8.22 4.03
N GLN A 53 10.12 9.44 3.52
CA GLN A 53 9.93 9.71 2.10
C GLN A 53 11.06 9.13 1.26
N ASN A 54 12.30 9.34 1.67
CA ASN A 54 13.47 8.81 0.97
C ASN A 54 13.46 7.28 0.93
N GLY A 55 13.07 6.63 2.03
CA GLY A 55 12.95 5.18 2.08
C GLY A 55 11.86 4.65 1.14
N TYR A 56 10.71 5.28 1.12
CA TYR A 56 9.62 4.90 0.22
C TYR A 56 9.98 5.11 -1.24
N ASN A 57 10.59 6.25 -1.57
CA ASN A 57 11.03 6.54 -2.94
C ASN A 57 12.07 5.52 -3.40
N MET A 58 13.01 5.17 -2.55
CA MET A 58 14.01 4.14 -2.87
C MET A 58 13.38 2.79 -3.17
N ALA A 59 12.42 2.35 -2.37
CA ALA A 59 11.72 1.09 -2.57
C ALA A 59 10.92 1.08 -3.87
N VAL A 60 10.19 2.15 -4.15
CA VAL A 60 9.40 2.31 -5.39
C VAL A 60 10.32 2.35 -6.61
N ASP A 61 11.40 3.11 -6.56
CA ASP A 61 12.36 3.20 -7.65
C ASP A 61 12.99 1.84 -7.95
N ARG A 62 13.29 1.07 -6.93
CA ARG A 62 13.84 -0.28 -7.09
C ARG A 62 12.86 -1.22 -7.78
N ILE A 63 11.60 -1.24 -7.33
CA ILE A 63 10.57 -2.07 -7.94
C ILE A 63 10.36 -1.67 -9.40
N ASN A 64 10.26 -0.36 -9.68
CA ASN A 64 10.03 0.15 -11.02
C ASN A 64 11.23 -0.13 -11.96
N SER A 65 12.45 -0.05 -11.44
CA SER A 65 13.66 -0.35 -12.23
C SER A 65 13.77 -1.82 -12.59
N MET A 66 13.16 -2.70 -11.82
CA MET A 66 13.06 -4.14 -12.13
C MET A 66 11.90 -4.48 -13.07
N GLY A 67 11.20 -3.47 -13.59
CA GLY A 67 10.07 -3.64 -14.51
C GLY A 67 8.69 -3.52 -13.87
N GLY A 68 8.62 -3.20 -12.58
CA GLY A 68 7.36 -3.13 -11.84
C GLY A 68 6.88 -4.49 -11.33
N ILE A 69 5.59 -4.63 -11.12
CA ILE A 69 4.97 -5.89 -10.68
C ILE A 69 3.98 -6.40 -11.72
N LYS A 70 3.86 -7.72 -11.82
CA LYS A 70 2.95 -8.38 -12.73
C LYS A 70 1.74 -8.91 -11.97
N VAL A 71 0.55 -8.44 -12.35
CA VAL A 71 -0.71 -8.85 -11.73
C VAL A 71 -1.70 -9.18 -12.84
N GLY A 72 -2.20 -10.41 -12.87
CA GLY A 72 -3.17 -10.85 -13.86
C GLY A 72 -2.67 -10.74 -15.30
N GLY A 73 -1.36 -10.95 -15.54
CA GLY A 73 -0.76 -10.86 -16.86
C GLY A 73 -0.43 -9.42 -17.30
N LYS A 74 -0.76 -8.40 -16.52
CA LYS A 74 -0.45 -7.02 -16.80
C LYS A 74 0.64 -6.52 -15.84
N THR A 75 1.57 -5.73 -16.37
CA THR A 75 2.66 -5.14 -15.59
C THR A 75 2.29 -3.74 -15.12
N TYR A 76 2.50 -3.47 -13.83
CA TYR A 76 2.21 -2.19 -13.21
C TYR A 76 3.47 -1.61 -12.59
N LYS A 77 3.62 -0.29 -12.69
CA LYS A 77 4.61 0.46 -11.93
C LYS A 77 3.95 1.18 -10.77
N PHE A 78 4.73 1.49 -9.75
CA PHE A 78 4.24 2.22 -8.58
C PHE A 78 4.52 3.70 -8.68
N ASP A 79 3.63 4.50 -8.10
CA ASP A 79 3.82 5.91 -7.85
C ASP A 79 3.32 6.23 -6.44
N ILE A 80 3.87 7.26 -5.81
CA ILE A 80 3.46 7.66 -4.47
C ILE A 80 3.02 9.13 -4.49
N ILE A 81 1.87 9.38 -3.87
CA ILE A 81 1.42 10.75 -3.58
C ILE A 81 1.59 10.97 -2.08
N TYR A 82 2.35 11.99 -1.72
CA TYR A 82 2.60 12.35 -0.34
C TYR A 82 1.64 13.44 0.13
N TYR A 83 1.11 13.23 1.33
CA TYR A 83 0.26 14.19 2.01
C TYR A 83 0.96 14.62 3.30
N ASP A 84 1.16 15.92 3.43
CA ASP A 84 1.81 16.49 4.63
C ASP A 84 0.82 16.64 5.79
#